data_0abb4afc1db57bb09f673d6ffdff4ca8
#
_entry.id   0abb4afc1db57bb09f673d6ffdff4ca8
#
_cell.length_a   1.000
_cell.length_b   1.000
_cell.length_c   1.000
_cell.angle_alpha   90.00
_cell.angle_beta   90.00
_cell.angle_gamma   90.00
#
_symmetry.space_group_name_H-M   'P 1'
#
loop_
_entity.id
_entity.type
_entity.pdbx_description
1 polymer ?
#
loop_
_entity_poly.entity_id
_entity_poly.type
_entity_poly.pdbx_seq_one_letter_code
_entity_poly.pdbx_strand_id
1 'polypeptide(L)'
;MKILLLINWKIKYCDEIPDGIQPSDYSCPKETFWFFKYFNEEPQVDVVDISAPEIIEKIENKVRFHFYQTFKVLKQMNDYDLIFVHGSNSAMLLCALKRILHIKTPPILDVDISSFHQAYTSGIIHRLSQF
;
A
#
# COMPACT_ATOMS: atom_id res chain seq x y z
N MET A 1 0.99 15.09 -11.30
CA MET A 1 1.71 14.23 -10.33
C MET A 1 1.13 12.83 -10.41
N LYS A 2 1.99 11.82 -10.53
CA LYS A 2 1.57 10.41 -10.60
C LYS A 2 1.90 9.70 -9.29
N ILE A 3 0.88 9.14 -8.64
CA ILE A 3 0.99 8.54 -7.30
C ILE A 3 0.72 7.03 -7.38
N LEU A 4 1.59 6.24 -6.77
CA LEU A 4 1.33 4.84 -6.49
C LEU A 4 0.80 4.72 -5.06
N LEU A 5 -0.47 4.33 -4.91
CA LEU A 5 -1.10 4.14 -3.61
C LEU A 5 -1.13 2.66 -3.24
N LEU A 6 -0.47 2.31 -2.14
CA LEU A 6 -0.48 0.98 -1.55
C LEU A 6 -1.41 0.99 -0.33
N ILE A 7 -2.46 0.18 -0.37
CA ILE A 7 -3.45 0.09 0.71
C ILE A 7 -3.42 -1.28 1.37
N ASN A 8 -3.72 -1.34 2.65
CA ASN A 8 -3.64 -2.56 3.47
C ASN A 8 -4.97 -3.32 3.60
N TRP A 9 -5.89 -3.09 2.68
CA TRP A 9 -7.14 -3.85 2.54
C TRP A 9 -7.40 -4.22 1.09
N LYS A 10 -8.35 -5.10 0.85
CA LYS A 10 -8.76 -5.51 -0.49
C LYS A 10 -9.79 -4.52 -1.03
N ILE A 11 -9.65 -4.13 -2.29
CA ILE A 11 -10.61 -3.27 -2.99
C ILE A 11 -11.34 -4.05 -4.08
N LYS A 12 -12.55 -3.57 -4.40
CA LYS A 12 -13.33 -4.04 -5.53
C LYS A 12 -13.20 -3.05 -6.66
N TYR A 13 -12.81 -3.54 -7.83
CA TYR A 13 -12.79 -2.73 -9.05
C TYR A 13 -14.17 -2.75 -9.67
N CYS A 14 -14.71 -1.58 -10.02
CA CYS A 14 -16.03 -1.42 -10.58
C CYS A 14 -16.06 -0.26 -11.58
N ASP A 15 -17.03 -0.24 -12.47
CA ASP A 15 -17.24 0.88 -13.41
C ASP A 15 -17.87 2.09 -12.73
N GLU A 16 -18.72 1.86 -11.70
CA GLU A 16 -19.38 2.87 -10.88
C GLU A 16 -19.42 2.41 -9.43
N ILE A 17 -19.22 3.34 -8.49
CA ILE A 17 -19.31 3.04 -7.06
C ILE A 17 -20.80 2.90 -6.70
N PRO A 18 -21.23 1.76 -6.11
CA PRO A 18 -22.61 1.58 -5.71
C PRO A 18 -23.04 2.59 -4.64
N ASP A 19 -24.27 3.07 -4.72
CA ASP A 19 -24.86 3.97 -3.74
C ASP A 19 -24.86 3.37 -2.34
N GLY A 20 -24.59 4.21 -1.32
CA GLY A 20 -24.67 3.81 0.08
C GLY A 20 -23.51 2.97 0.60
N ILE A 21 -22.42 2.81 -0.17
CA ILE A 21 -21.23 2.03 0.20
C ILE A 21 -20.05 2.96 0.50
N GLN A 22 -19.14 2.51 1.38
CA GLN A 22 -17.92 3.26 1.66
C GLN A 22 -17.01 3.29 0.41
N PRO A 23 -16.70 4.48 -0.12
CA PRO A 23 -15.89 4.59 -1.34
C PRO A 23 -14.47 4.05 -1.19
N SER A 24 -13.97 3.90 0.05
CA SER A 24 -12.63 3.31 0.32
C SER A 24 -12.47 1.87 -0.14
N ASP A 25 -13.56 1.12 -0.26
CA ASP A 25 -13.53 -0.29 -0.61
C ASP A 25 -13.60 -0.54 -2.12
N TYR A 26 -13.70 0.55 -2.89
CA TYR A 26 -13.89 0.51 -4.34
C TYR A 26 -12.88 1.37 -5.08
N SER A 27 -12.52 0.96 -6.29
CA SER A 27 -11.73 1.75 -7.24
C SER A 27 -12.37 1.69 -8.61
N CYS A 28 -12.63 2.87 -9.16
CA CYS A 28 -13.17 3.04 -10.51
C CYS A 28 -12.08 3.62 -11.40
N PRO A 29 -11.77 3.02 -12.56
CA PRO A 29 -10.70 3.48 -13.44
C PRO A 29 -10.88 4.92 -13.97
N LYS A 30 -12.11 5.41 -13.98
CA LYS A 30 -12.46 6.75 -14.48
C LYS A 30 -12.55 7.83 -13.40
N GLU A 31 -12.41 7.45 -12.13
CA GLU A 31 -12.56 8.36 -11.00
C GLU A 31 -11.27 8.41 -10.18
N THR A 32 -10.95 9.59 -9.67
CA THR A 32 -9.88 9.73 -8.69
C THR A 32 -10.25 8.98 -7.42
N PHE A 33 -9.34 8.14 -6.92
CA PHE A 33 -9.56 7.38 -5.68
C PHE A 33 -9.98 8.31 -4.56
N TRP A 34 -11.03 7.94 -3.81
CA TRP A 34 -11.76 8.77 -2.86
C TRP A 34 -10.89 9.64 -1.95
N PHE A 35 -9.73 9.13 -1.51
CA PHE A 35 -8.80 9.83 -0.62
C PHE A 35 -8.21 11.09 -1.26
N PHE A 36 -8.03 11.09 -2.58
CA PHE A 36 -7.44 12.20 -3.33
C PHE A 36 -8.47 13.11 -3.99
N LYS A 37 -9.76 12.81 -3.86
CA LYS A 37 -10.86 13.56 -4.50
C LYS A 37 -10.93 15.04 -4.10
N TYR A 38 -10.38 15.38 -2.94
CA TYR A 38 -10.42 16.74 -2.40
C TYR A 38 -9.09 17.49 -2.51
N PHE A 39 -8.13 16.95 -3.24
CA PHE A 39 -6.88 17.65 -3.52
C PHE A 39 -7.11 18.68 -4.63
N ASN A 40 -6.50 19.90 -4.47
CA ASN A 40 -6.67 20.99 -5.44
C ASN A 40 -6.17 20.64 -6.85
N GLU A 41 -5.15 19.81 -6.95
CA GLU A 41 -4.66 19.23 -8.20
C GLU A 41 -4.99 17.74 -8.16
N GLU A 42 -5.89 17.29 -9.03
CA GLU A 42 -6.24 15.88 -9.12
C GLU A 42 -5.02 15.07 -9.60
N PRO A 43 -4.36 14.30 -8.71
CA PRO A 43 -3.25 13.46 -9.13
C PRO A 43 -3.77 12.23 -9.88
N GLN A 44 -2.97 11.75 -10.83
CA GLN A 44 -3.20 10.41 -11.36
C GLN A 44 -2.79 9.40 -10.27
N VAL A 45 -3.73 8.57 -9.80
CA VAL A 45 -3.50 7.62 -8.71
C VAL A 45 -3.74 6.20 -9.19
N ASP A 46 -2.71 5.38 -9.14
CA ASP A 46 -2.83 3.94 -9.36
C ASP A 46 -2.84 3.23 -8.00
N VAL A 47 -3.92 2.51 -7.73
CA VAL A 47 -4.14 1.84 -6.43
C VAL A 47 -3.73 0.38 -6.53
N VAL A 48 -2.98 -0.10 -5.55
CA VAL A 48 -2.62 -1.51 -5.41
C VAL A 48 -2.99 -1.97 -4.01
N ASP A 49 -3.86 -2.97 -3.95
CA ASP A 49 -4.34 -3.57 -2.72
C ASP A 49 -3.50 -4.78 -2.29
N ILE A 50 -3.84 -5.37 -1.14
CA ILE A 50 -3.15 -6.54 -0.57
C ILE A 50 -3.52 -7.86 -1.25
N SER A 51 -4.30 -7.87 -2.32
CA SER A 51 -4.70 -9.11 -2.99
C SER A 51 -3.48 -9.87 -3.52
N ALA A 52 -3.41 -11.15 -3.15
CA ALA A 52 -2.35 -12.07 -3.54
C ALA A 52 -2.94 -13.39 -4.04
N PRO A 53 -2.19 -14.20 -4.80
CA PRO A 53 -2.57 -15.56 -5.10
C PRO A 53 -2.83 -16.38 -3.83
N GLU A 54 -3.79 -17.30 -3.87
CA GLU A 54 -4.27 -18.03 -2.68
C GLU A 54 -3.14 -18.66 -1.82
N ILE A 55 -2.13 -19.22 -2.46
CA ILE A 55 -1.00 -19.83 -1.76
C ILE A 55 -0.19 -18.76 -0.99
N ILE A 56 0.05 -17.62 -1.63
CA ILE A 56 0.79 -16.50 -1.02
C ILE A 56 -0.03 -15.89 0.10
N GLU A 57 -1.32 -15.68 -0.11
CA GLU A 57 -2.24 -15.17 0.90
C GLU A 57 -2.27 -16.05 2.16
N LYS A 58 -2.26 -17.38 2.00
CA LYS A 58 -2.14 -18.31 3.15
C LYS A 58 -0.83 -18.13 3.92
N ILE A 59 0.28 -17.89 3.21
CA ILE A 59 1.58 -17.64 3.84
C ILE A 59 1.56 -16.29 4.56
N GLU A 60 1.10 -15.22 3.91
CA GLU A 60 1.01 -13.88 4.48
C GLU A 60 0.14 -13.86 5.74
N ASN A 61 -1.01 -14.53 5.71
CA ASN A 61 -1.90 -14.67 6.87
C ASN A 61 -1.23 -15.42 8.02
N LYS A 62 -0.44 -16.47 7.73
CA LYS A 62 0.29 -17.24 8.74
C LYS A 62 1.40 -16.41 9.40
N VAL A 63 2.14 -15.63 8.61
CA VAL A 63 3.22 -14.78 9.12
C VAL A 63 2.72 -13.43 9.59
N ARG A 64 1.45 -13.09 9.34
CA ARG A 64 0.81 -11.80 9.63
C ARG A 64 1.57 -10.62 9.02
N PHE A 65 2.06 -10.80 7.80
CA PHE A 65 2.84 -9.80 7.09
C PHE A 65 2.58 -9.86 5.59
N HIS A 66 2.03 -8.78 5.03
CA HIS A 66 1.74 -8.66 3.61
C HIS A 66 2.98 -8.17 2.86
N PHE A 67 3.64 -9.07 2.12
CA PHE A 67 4.85 -8.77 1.36
C PHE A 67 4.63 -8.77 -0.15
N TYR A 68 3.66 -9.51 -0.64
CA TYR A 68 3.42 -9.69 -2.07
C TYR A 68 3.12 -8.38 -2.79
N GLN A 69 2.33 -7.50 -2.16
CA GLN A 69 2.02 -6.17 -2.68
C GLN A 69 3.30 -5.40 -3.02
N THR A 70 4.29 -5.41 -2.13
CA THR A 70 5.58 -4.74 -2.35
C THR A 70 6.31 -5.31 -3.56
N PHE A 71 6.42 -6.64 -3.68
CA PHE A 71 7.08 -7.27 -4.81
C PHE A 71 6.36 -7.02 -6.14
N LYS A 72 5.03 -6.97 -6.12
CA LYS A 72 4.20 -6.67 -7.29
C LYS A 72 4.54 -5.31 -7.90
N VAL A 73 4.89 -4.32 -7.09
CA VAL A 73 5.12 -2.94 -7.54
C VAL A 73 6.59 -2.59 -7.81
N LEU A 74 7.55 -3.42 -7.39
CA LEU A 74 8.98 -3.12 -7.50
C LEU A 74 9.43 -2.72 -8.92
N LYS A 75 8.85 -3.33 -9.96
CA LYS A 75 9.24 -3.07 -11.35
C LYS A 75 8.74 -1.74 -11.88
N GLN A 76 7.59 -1.28 -11.39
CA GLN A 76 6.89 -0.10 -11.90
C GLN A 76 6.96 1.12 -10.98
N MET A 77 7.47 0.95 -9.74
CA MET A 77 7.45 2.04 -8.75
C MET A 77 8.19 3.30 -9.20
N ASN A 78 9.22 3.17 -10.07
CA ASN A 78 9.97 4.31 -10.59
C ASN A 78 9.24 5.11 -11.67
N ASP A 79 8.08 4.64 -12.14
CA ASP A 79 7.22 5.36 -13.08
C ASP A 79 6.32 6.40 -12.37
N TYR A 80 6.45 6.51 -11.05
CA TYR A 80 5.66 7.39 -10.19
C TYR A 80 6.52 8.47 -9.56
N ASP A 81 5.87 9.59 -9.23
CA ASP A 81 6.50 10.73 -8.52
C ASP A 81 6.51 10.51 -7.01
N LEU A 82 5.53 9.75 -6.49
CA LEU A 82 5.33 9.48 -5.07
C LEU A 82 4.77 8.08 -4.86
N ILE A 83 5.28 7.38 -3.86
CA ILE A 83 4.65 6.18 -3.30
C ILE A 83 3.95 6.58 -2.01
N PHE A 84 2.63 6.46 -2.01
CA PHE A 84 1.81 6.69 -0.82
C PHE A 84 1.41 5.34 -0.25
N VAL A 85 1.74 5.07 1.00
CA VAL A 85 1.44 3.79 1.67
C VAL A 85 0.45 4.04 2.79
N HIS A 86 -0.63 3.29 2.77
CA HIS A 86 -1.58 3.23 3.88
C HIS A 86 -1.42 1.90 4.59
N GLY A 87 -0.68 1.93 5.69
CA GLY A 87 -0.32 0.74 6.47
C GLY A 87 1.14 0.31 6.32
N SER A 88 1.77 0.05 7.44
CA SER A 88 3.23 -0.01 7.60
C SER A 88 3.95 -1.19 6.92
N ASN A 89 3.28 -2.31 6.65
CA ASN A 89 3.96 -3.51 6.15
C ASN A 89 4.71 -3.27 4.83
N SER A 90 4.04 -2.67 3.86
CA SER A 90 4.64 -2.38 2.55
C SER A 90 5.68 -1.27 2.63
N ALA A 91 5.46 -0.23 3.47
CA ALA A 91 6.44 0.83 3.70
C ALA A 91 7.72 0.28 4.31
N MET A 92 7.62 -0.53 5.37
CA MET A 92 8.78 -1.16 6.02
C MET A 92 9.57 -2.03 5.04
N LEU A 93 8.87 -2.85 4.25
CA LEU A 93 9.54 -3.73 3.30
C LEU A 93 10.22 -2.94 2.17
N LEU A 94 9.56 -1.90 1.64
CA LEU A 94 10.15 -1.01 0.63
C LEU A 94 11.40 -0.30 1.17
N CYS A 95 11.34 0.24 2.39
CA CYS A 95 12.48 0.89 3.03
C CYS A 95 13.63 -0.10 3.29
N ALA A 96 13.33 -1.33 3.74
CA ALA A 96 14.33 -2.38 3.92
C ALA A 96 14.99 -2.78 2.59
N LEU A 97 14.20 -3.00 1.54
CA LEU A 97 14.72 -3.31 0.21
C LEU A 97 15.56 -2.16 -0.36
N LYS A 98 15.10 -0.92 -0.22
CA LYS A 98 15.85 0.27 -0.61
C LYS A 98 17.23 0.31 0.05
N ARG A 99 17.29 0.04 1.36
CA ARG A 99 18.53 0.07 2.12
C ARG A 99 19.47 -1.08 1.80
N ILE A 100 18.93 -2.32 1.72
CA ILE A 100 19.75 -3.53 1.54
C ILE A 100 20.22 -3.67 0.08
N LEU A 101 19.34 -3.43 -0.87
CA LEU A 101 19.61 -3.62 -2.30
C LEU A 101 20.01 -2.34 -3.02
N HIS A 102 20.11 -1.20 -2.29
CA HIS A 102 20.43 0.12 -2.84
C HIS A 102 19.52 0.52 -4.01
N ILE A 103 18.25 0.10 -3.97
CA ILE A 103 17.27 0.42 -5.02
C ILE A 103 16.88 1.88 -4.91
N LYS A 104 16.92 2.59 -6.04
CA LYS A 104 16.34 3.94 -6.11
C LYS A 104 14.81 3.83 -6.09
N THR A 105 14.18 4.61 -5.25
CA THR A 105 12.72 4.68 -5.15
C THR A 105 12.29 6.15 -5.16
N PRO A 106 11.08 6.45 -5.65
CA PRO A 106 10.44 7.74 -5.39
C PRO A 106 10.35 8.00 -3.87
N PRO A 107 10.05 9.23 -3.46
CA PRO A 107 9.67 9.52 -2.08
C PRO A 107 8.56 8.57 -1.61
N ILE A 108 8.67 8.09 -0.38
CA ILE A 108 7.67 7.22 0.25
C ILE A 108 7.03 8.02 1.38
N LEU A 109 5.70 8.16 1.30
CA LEU A 109 4.87 8.73 2.36
C LEU A 109 4.04 7.62 2.99
N ASP A 110 4.29 7.31 4.26
CA ASP A 110 3.53 6.32 5.01
C ASP A 110 2.53 6.99 5.95
N VAL A 111 1.27 6.62 5.84
CA VAL A 111 0.20 7.00 6.78
C VAL A 111 -0.15 5.77 7.59
N ASP A 112 0.44 5.71 8.76
CA ASP A 112 0.24 4.60 9.69
C ASP A 112 -0.69 5.01 10.84
N ILE A 113 -1.85 4.36 10.88
CA ILE A 113 -2.87 4.60 11.92
C ILE A 113 -2.73 3.61 13.08
N SER A 114 -2.01 2.49 12.91
CA SER A 114 -2.11 1.37 13.85
C SER A 114 -0.81 0.67 14.23
N SER A 115 0.33 0.96 13.61
CA SER A 115 1.59 0.24 13.86
C SER A 115 2.17 0.47 15.26
N PHE A 116 1.80 1.57 15.88
CA PHE A 116 2.18 1.85 17.28
C PHE A 116 1.24 1.22 18.32
N HIS A 117 0.28 0.42 17.85
CA HIS A 117 -0.58 -0.32 18.78
C HIS A 117 0.23 -1.39 19.52
N GLN A 118 -0.06 -1.60 20.81
CA GLN A 118 0.68 -2.54 21.70
C GLN A 118 0.85 -3.96 21.14
N ALA A 119 -0.01 -4.40 20.21
CA ALA A 119 0.10 -5.70 19.56
C ALA A 119 1.38 -5.88 18.71
N TYR A 120 2.04 -4.79 18.31
CA TYR A 120 3.24 -4.81 17.47
C TYR A 120 4.54 -4.58 18.24
N THR A 121 4.48 -4.51 19.57
CA THR A 121 5.66 -4.26 20.42
C THR A 121 6.54 -5.50 20.63
N SER A 122 6.17 -6.66 20.10
CA SER A 122 6.94 -7.89 20.23
C SER A 122 7.00 -8.71 18.93
N GLY A 123 8.11 -9.39 18.69
CA GLY A 123 8.29 -10.31 17.57
C GLY A 123 9.11 -9.76 16.39
N ILE A 124 9.02 -10.43 15.25
CA ILE A 124 9.80 -10.11 14.05
C ILE A 124 9.46 -8.72 13.50
N ILE A 125 8.20 -8.32 13.58
CA ILE A 125 7.71 -7.02 13.11
C ILE A 125 8.33 -5.88 13.92
N HIS A 126 8.42 -6.03 15.24
CA HIS A 126 9.10 -5.05 16.10
C HIS A 126 10.57 -4.87 15.73
N ARG A 127 11.27 -5.95 15.41
CA ARG A 127 12.68 -5.88 14.97
C ARG A 127 12.83 -5.17 13.63
N LEU A 128 11.89 -5.37 12.70
CA LEU A 128 11.90 -4.70 11.39
C LEU A 128 11.54 -3.22 11.47
N SER A 129 10.71 -2.82 12.44
CA SER A 129 10.30 -1.41 12.62
C SER A 129 11.40 -0.54 13.25
N GLN A 130 12.49 -1.13 13.75
CA GLN A 130 13.64 -0.41 14.32
C GLN A 130 14.72 -0.07 13.28
N PHE A 131 14.55 -0.49 12.04
CA PHE A 131 15.43 -0.16 10.91
C PHE A 131 14.88 1.01 10.08
#